data_542afaf80856f3b77b18934f3e33a8fc
#
_entry.id   542afaf80856f3b77b18934f3e33a8fc
#
_cell.length_a   1.000
_cell.length_b   1.000
_cell.length_c   1.000
_cell.angle_alpha   90.00
_cell.angle_beta   90.00
_cell.angle_gamma   90.00
#
_symmetry.space_group_name_H-M   'P 1'
#
loop_
_entity.id
_entity.type
_entity.pdbx_description
1 polymer ?
#
loop_
_entity_poly.entity_id
_entity_poly.type
_entity_poly.pdbx_seq_one_letter_code
_entity_poly.pdbx_strand_id
1 'polypeptide(L)'
;MSKIIAKTAVCLALLAVLLMIPISRLFGQAISSQSGTPPRPVGTEATAPAYDIVSIKPNKSDSGNISVNTNDDSYSATNVSLKMLLEHAYDIKEDLVSGLPGWANSARFDVKAKIVEPDAEVLKKLSRKQRRSMIQQLLMDRFQLKAHTETKVLPLYEMVLVKDGPKFKESAPEGSPEDKSPNGVGRGGVTVYNTELTAHAVSLAILANMLGDRLHRTVADKTGLTGKYDLLLEWAPEDDQDASSESSAAPFFTALQEQLGLKLQPSKGPVDTLVVDHVEMPSAD
;
A
#
# COMPACT_ATOMS: atom_id res chain seq x y z
N MET A 1 -63.78 -42.41 20.33
CA MET A 1 -63.49 -43.79 20.75
C MET A 1 -62.04 -43.80 21.14
N SER A 2 -61.74 -43.61 22.42
CA SER A 2 -61.49 -44.71 23.41
C SER A 2 -60.15 -45.36 23.14
N LYS A 3 -59.17 -45.48 23.99
CA LYS A 3 -58.92 -45.56 25.44
C LYS A 3 -57.41 -45.61 25.63
N ILE A 4 -56.72 -44.86 26.46
CA ILE A 4 -56.58 -45.14 27.92
C ILE A 4 -55.54 -46.22 28.23
N ILE A 5 -54.60 -45.87 29.09
CA ILE A 5 -54.03 -46.46 30.30
C ILE A 5 -52.58 -46.93 30.11
N ALA A 6 -51.60 -46.45 30.75
CA ALA A 6 -51.22 -46.11 32.13
C ALA A 6 -50.27 -47.12 32.74
N LYS A 7 -49.42 -46.61 33.61
CA LYS A 7 -48.73 -47.23 34.77
C LYS A 7 -47.41 -47.93 34.52
N THR A 8 -46.39 -47.87 35.31
CA THR A 8 -46.06 -47.55 36.71
C THR A 8 -44.53 -47.52 36.81
N ALA A 9 -43.91 -46.62 37.41
CA ALA A 9 -43.49 -46.44 38.80
C ALA A 9 -42.51 -47.47 39.39
N VAL A 10 -41.60 -46.90 40.21
CA VAL A 10 -40.83 -47.55 41.31
C VAL A 10 -39.33 -47.80 40.97
N CYS A 11 -38.35 -47.41 41.66
CA CYS A 11 -38.06 -46.87 43.00
C CYS A 11 -36.56 -46.60 43.13
N LEU A 12 -36.22 -45.58 43.86
CA LEU A 12 -35.22 -45.47 44.95
C LEU A 12 -33.80 -46.07 44.76
N ALA A 13 -32.76 -45.32 44.92
CA ALA A 13 -32.11 -45.02 46.19
C ALA A 13 -30.80 -44.21 46.00
N LEU A 14 -30.73 -43.10 46.64
CA LEU A 14 -29.66 -42.58 47.52
C LEU A 14 -28.20 -42.79 47.14
N LEU A 15 -27.44 -41.74 46.84
CA LEU A 15 -26.33 -41.33 47.72
C LEU A 15 -25.98 -39.85 47.49
N ALA A 16 -26.19 -39.07 48.54
CA ALA A 16 -25.77 -37.70 48.65
C ALA A 16 -24.25 -37.64 48.89
N VAL A 17 -23.51 -36.92 48.08
CA VAL A 17 -22.20 -36.40 48.47
C VAL A 17 -22.24 -34.89 48.28
N LEU A 18 -22.33 -34.23 49.41
CA LEU A 18 -22.23 -32.78 49.58
C LEU A 18 -20.77 -32.40 49.37
N LEU A 19 -20.49 -31.63 48.30
CA LEU A 19 -19.24 -30.91 48.17
C LEU A 19 -19.58 -29.44 48.02
N MET A 20 -19.39 -28.72 49.10
CA MET A 20 -19.43 -27.26 49.17
C MET A 20 -18.39 -26.65 48.23
N ILE A 21 -18.81 -25.94 47.21
CA ILE A 21 -17.96 -25.06 46.43
C ILE A 21 -18.36 -23.61 46.78
N PRO A 22 -17.44 -22.76 47.23
CA PRO A 22 -17.78 -21.39 47.57
C PRO A 22 -18.09 -20.59 46.32
N ILE A 23 -19.19 -19.88 46.33
CA ILE A 23 -19.60 -18.91 45.34
C ILE A 23 -18.64 -17.71 45.41
N SER A 24 -17.58 -17.72 44.60
CA SER A 24 -16.75 -16.56 44.39
C SER A 24 -17.42 -15.66 43.34
N ARG A 25 -17.65 -14.45 43.73
CA ARG A 25 -18.27 -13.35 43.02
C ARG A 25 -17.74 -13.23 41.59
N LEU A 26 -18.61 -13.36 40.58
CA LEU A 26 -18.36 -12.92 39.23
C LEU A 26 -18.39 -11.37 39.22
N PHE A 27 -17.23 -10.75 39.34
CA PHE A 27 -17.04 -9.39 38.85
C PHE A 27 -16.91 -9.47 37.32
N GLY A 28 -17.88 -8.91 36.64
CA GLY A 28 -17.82 -8.73 35.19
C GLY A 28 -16.65 -7.85 34.83
N GLN A 29 -15.58 -8.45 34.28
CA GLN A 29 -14.61 -7.73 33.51
C GLN A 29 -15.14 -7.60 32.09
N ALA A 30 -15.48 -6.38 31.73
CA ALA A 30 -15.67 -6.00 30.33
C ALA A 30 -14.34 -6.27 29.62
N ILE A 31 -14.33 -7.32 28.81
CA ILE A 31 -13.23 -7.60 27.89
C ILE A 31 -13.37 -6.56 26.78
N SER A 32 -12.64 -5.46 26.89
CA SER A 32 -12.33 -4.63 25.74
C SER A 32 -11.41 -5.47 24.84
N SER A 33 -11.99 -6.06 23.82
CA SER A 33 -11.25 -6.70 22.73
C SER A 33 -10.49 -5.64 21.96
N GLN A 34 -9.31 -5.27 22.44
CA GLN A 34 -8.28 -4.66 21.62
C GLN A 34 -7.72 -5.76 20.72
N SER A 35 -8.32 -5.94 19.56
CA SER A 35 -7.72 -6.71 18.47
C SER A 35 -6.65 -5.87 17.77
N GLY A 36 -5.61 -5.52 18.50
CA GLY A 36 -4.39 -4.99 17.94
C GLY A 36 -3.48 -6.17 17.62
N THR A 37 -3.26 -6.46 16.36
CA THR A 37 -2.15 -7.33 15.94
C THR A 37 -0.87 -6.72 16.52
N PRO A 38 0.00 -7.52 17.18
CA PRO A 38 1.24 -6.99 17.73
C PRO A 38 2.07 -6.32 16.65
N PRO A 39 2.74 -5.18 16.94
CA PRO A 39 3.55 -4.46 15.97
C PRO A 39 4.60 -5.41 15.35
N ARG A 40 4.64 -5.44 14.02
CA ARG A 40 5.58 -6.25 13.26
C ARG A 40 6.81 -5.41 12.95
N PRO A 41 8.03 -5.81 13.39
CA PRO A 41 9.24 -5.12 12.99
C PRO A 41 9.39 -5.12 11.47
N VAL A 42 9.66 -3.97 10.88
CA VAL A 42 10.00 -3.85 9.47
C VAL A 42 11.49 -4.07 9.35
N GLY A 43 11.87 -5.29 8.98
CA GLY A 43 13.26 -5.68 8.73
C GLY A 43 13.59 -5.66 7.24
N THR A 44 14.89 -5.57 6.93
CA THR A 44 15.43 -5.79 5.59
C THR A 44 15.31 -7.25 5.18
N GLU A 45 15.11 -7.53 3.91
CA GLU A 45 15.23 -8.90 3.40
C GLU A 45 16.69 -9.39 3.51
N ALA A 46 16.89 -10.54 4.14
CA ALA A 46 18.23 -11.07 4.51
C ALA A 46 19.16 -11.38 3.31
N THR A 47 18.71 -11.19 2.08
CA THR A 47 19.47 -11.55 0.86
C THR A 47 19.80 -10.37 -0.05
N ALA A 48 19.36 -9.16 0.28
CA ALA A 48 19.71 -7.98 -0.51
C ALA A 48 21.07 -7.45 -0.10
N PRO A 49 21.96 -7.08 -1.05
CA PRO A 49 23.23 -6.44 -0.72
C PRO A 49 23.00 -5.07 -0.07
N ALA A 50 23.96 -4.61 0.73
CA ALA A 50 23.97 -3.25 1.25
C ALA A 50 24.74 -2.33 0.29
N TYR A 51 24.52 -1.01 0.41
CA TYR A 51 25.39 -0.04 -0.24
C TYR A 51 26.71 0.10 0.56
N ASP A 52 27.83 0.00 -0.14
CA ASP A 52 29.17 0.09 0.49
C ASP A 52 29.57 1.55 0.77
N ILE A 53 29.19 2.45 -0.13
CA ILE A 53 29.46 3.87 -0.01
C ILE A 53 28.13 4.62 0.05
N VAL A 54 27.95 5.38 1.12
CA VAL A 54 26.77 6.23 1.32
C VAL A 54 27.24 7.62 1.72
N SER A 55 26.79 8.64 0.98
CA SER A 55 26.97 10.05 1.31
C SER A 55 25.61 10.73 1.43
N ILE A 56 25.38 11.43 2.52
CA ILE A 56 24.17 12.22 2.77
C ILE A 56 24.60 13.63 3.16
N LYS A 57 24.19 14.62 2.37
CA LYS A 57 24.52 16.02 2.59
C LYS A 57 23.25 16.86 2.66
N PRO A 58 23.19 17.88 3.53
CA PRO A 58 22.12 18.86 3.46
C PRO A 58 22.10 19.52 2.08
N ASN A 59 20.94 19.51 1.45
CA ASN A 59 20.76 20.25 0.19
C ASN A 59 20.68 21.74 0.52
N LYS A 60 21.51 22.54 -0.15
CA LYS A 60 21.61 24.00 0.00
C LYS A 60 21.21 24.74 -1.28
N SER A 61 20.67 24.02 -2.27
CA SER A 61 20.24 24.65 -3.49
C SER A 61 18.87 25.31 -3.31
N ASP A 62 18.68 26.47 -3.95
CA ASP A 62 17.38 27.12 -4.03
C ASP A 62 16.49 26.49 -5.13
N SER A 63 16.96 25.43 -5.76
CA SER A 63 16.19 24.70 -6.78
C SER A 63 15.08 23.89 -6.14
N GLY A 64 13.86 24.06 -6.62
CA GLY A 64 12.72 23.22 -6.26
C GLY A 64 12.75 21.81 -6.88
N ASN A 65 13.74 21.50 -7.73
CA ASN A 65 13.80 20.23 -8.44
C ASN A 65 14.11 19.07 -7.48
N ILE A 66 13.24 18.08 -7.51
CA ILE A 66 13.39 16.84 -6.77
C ILE A 66 13.68 15.72 -7.77
N SER A 67 14.66 14.89 -7.50
CA SER A 67 14.90 13.70 -8.32
C SER A 67 15.27 12.50 -7.46
N VAL A 68 14.79 11.33 -7.88
CA VAL A 68 15.15 10.03 -7.29
C VAL A 68 15.46 9.08 -8.43
N ASN A 69 16.66 8.50 -8.41
CA ASN A 69 17.11 7.55 -9.40
C ASN A 69 17.60 6.28 -8.71
N THR A 70 17.14 5.14 -9.17
CA THR A 70 17.58 3.83 -8.71
C THR A 70 18.12 3.05 -9.91
N ASN A 71 19.42 2.80 -9.91
CA ASN A 71 20.09 1.93 -10.88
C ASN A 71 20.36 0.56 -10.25
N ASP A 72 20.97 -0.32 -11.01
CA ASP A 72 21.28 -1.66 -10.51
C ASP A 72 22.25 -1.63 -9.32
N ASP A 73 23.27 -0.80 -9.37
CA ASP A 73 24.38 -0.70 -8.39
C ASP A 73 24.33 0.56 -7.53
N SER A 74 23.40 1.47 -7.76
CA SER A 74 23.42 2.77 -7.14
C SER A 74 22.01 3.36 -6.89
N TYR A 75 21.96 4.20 -5.86
CA TYR A 75 20.78 5.01 -5.54
C TYR A 75 21.21 6.47 -5.39
N SER A 76 20.46 7.37 -5.99
CA SER A 76 20.67 8.79 -5.81
C SER A 76 19.33 9.51 -5.65
N ALA A 77 19.28 10.43 -4.70
CA ALA A 77 18.14 11.30 -4.47
C ALA A 77 18.64 12.72 -4.22
N THR A 78 18.05 13.71 -4.88
CA THR A 78 18.42 15.11 -4.77
C THR A 78 17.24 15.94 -4.27
N ASN A 79 17.49 16.82 -3.30
CA ASN A 79 16.52 17.71 -2.71
C ASN A 79 15.30 16.98 -2.07
N VAL A 80 15.55 15.82 -1.45
CA VAL A 80 14.52 14.99 -0.83
C VAL A 80 14.44 15.23 0.69
N SER A 81 13.23 15.11 1.25
CA SER A 81 13.04 15.07 2.69
C SER A 81 13.15 13.63 3.22
N LEU A 82 13.34 13.47 4.54
CA LEU A 82 13.28 12.14 5.15
C LEU A 82 11.93 11.46 4.89
N LYS A 83 10.84 12.22 4.94
CA LYS A 83 9.50 11.70 4.65
C LYS A 83 9.40 11.09 3.26
N MET A 84 9.92 11.78 2.24
CA MET A 84 9.96 11.26 0.86
C MET A 84 10.85 10.00 0.73
N LEU A 85 11.96 9.95 1.48
CA LEU A 85 12.81 8.75 1.51
C LEU A 85 12.07 7.55 2.13
N LEU A 86 11.27 7.77 3.18
CA LEU A 86 10.43 6.73 3.80
C LEU A 86 9.35 6.24 2.85
N GLU A 87 8.64 7.15 2.18
CA GLU A 87 7.65 6.81 1.17
C GLU A 87 8.24 5.89 0.09
N HIS A 88 9.40 6.25 -0.41
CA HIS A 88 10.08 5.46 -1.44
C HIS A 88 10.59 4.11 -0.89
N ALA A 89 11.21 4.09 0.29
CA ALA A 89 11.79 2.89 0.89
C ALA A 89 10.75 1.86 1.34
N TYR A 90 9.61 2.32 1.84
CA TYR A 90 8.56 1.45 2.38
C TYR A 90 7.37 1.26 1.45
N ASP A 91 7.35 1.92 0.29
CA ASP A 91 6.20 1.91 -0.64
C ASP A 91 4.91 2.31 0.05
N ILE A 92 4.98 3.35 0.83
CA ILE A 92 3.88 3.80 1.69
C ILE A 92 3.53 5.25 1.36
N LYS A 93 2.26 5.59 1.50
CA LYS A 93 1.79 6.95 1.25
C LYS A 93 2.12 7.88 2.41
N GLU A 94 2.30 9.14 2.09
CA GLU A 94 2.68 10.20 3.02
C GLU A 94 1.79 10.27 4.28
N ASP A 95 0.48 10.14 4.11
CA ASP A 95 -0.54 10.21 5.14
C ASP A 95 -0.58 8.96 6.04
N LEU A 96 0.11 7.89 5.64
CA LEU A 96 0.22 6.65 6.39
C LEU A 96 1.50 6.54 7.23
N VAL A 97 2.34 7.58 7.26
CA VAL A 97 3.54 7.66 8.08
C VAL A 97 3.29 8.54 9.30
N SER A 98 3.63 8.03 10.48
CA SER A 98 3.46 8.76 11.76
C SER A 98 4.73 8.70 12.63
N GLY A 99 4.80 9.54 13.68
CA GLY A 99 5.95 9.57 14.59
C GLY A 99 7.15 10.38 14.08
N LEU A 100 6.99 11.13 12.99
CA LEU A 100 8.07 11.92 12.41
C LEU A 100 8.32 13.22 13.21
N PRO A 101 9.60 13.58 13.43
CA PRO A 101 9.94 14.89 13.98
C PRO A 101 9.68 16.00 12.94
N GLY A 102 9.52 17.24 13.41
CA GLY A 102 9.17 18.37 12.54
C GLY A 102 10.14 18.60 11.37
N TRP A 103 11.44 18.34 11.57
CA TRP A 103 12.45 18.49 10.51
C TRP A 103 12.33 17.46 9.38
N ALA A 104 11.71 16.31 9.63
CA ALA A 104 11.63 15.22 8.67
C ALA A 104 10.95 15.61 7.34
N ASN A 105 10.12 16.64 7.37
CA ASN A 105 9.42 17.16 6.20
C ASN A 105 10.09 18.39 5.58
N SER A 106 10.77 19.20 6.42
CA SER A 106 11.36 20.49 5.99
C SER A 106 12.84 20.41 5.62
N ALA A 107 13.63 19.56 6.31
CA ALA A 107 15.03 19.37 5.97
C ALA A 107 15.17 18.65 4.63
N ARG A 108 16.09 19.13 3.79
CA ARG A 108 16.35 18.60 2.46
C ARG A 108 17.76 18.00 2.39
N PHE A 109 17.85 16.88 1.72
CA PHE A 109 19.09 16.11 1.61
C PHE A 109 19.39 15.72 0.16
N ASP A 110 20.69 15.62 -0.14
CA ASP A 110 21.22 14.93 -1.30
C ASP A 110 21.81 13.62 -0.83
N VAL A 111 21.30 12.52 -1.35
CA VAL A 111 21.73 11.15 -1.02
C VAL A 111 22.41 10.54 -2.22
N LYS A 112 23.58 9.95 -2.02
CA LYS A 112 24.26 9.11 -3.01
C LYS A 112 24.71 7.83 -2.33
N ALA A 113 24.33 6.69 -2.90
CA ALA A 113 24.70 5.38 -2.39
C ALA A 113 25.14 4.49 -3.54
N LYS A 114 26.19 3.69 -3.35
CA LYS A 114 26.78 2.84 -4.38
C LYS A 114 27.28 1.53 -3.81
N ILE A 115 27.16 0.45 -4.59
CA ILE A 115 27.82 -0.83 -4.36
C ILE A 115 29.18 -0.78 -5.07
N VAL A 116 30.26 -1.13 -4.34
CA VAL A 116 31.59 -1.27 -4.87
C VAL A 116 31.79 -2.71 -5.34
N GLU A 117 32.32 -2.90 -6.54
CA GLU A 117 32.50 -4.23 -7.15
C GLU A 117 31.18 -5.04 -7.26
N PRO A 118 30.17 -4.50 -7.94
CA PRO A 118 28.84 -5.13 -8.00
C PRO A 118 28.87 -6.43 -8.82
N ASP A 119 28.26 -7.49 -8.29
CA ASP A 119 27.92 -8.67 -9.09
C ASP A 119 26.70 -8.34 -9.95
N ALA A 120 26.92 -8.05 -11.23
CA ALA A 120 25.88 -7.64 -12.16
C ALA A 120 24.78 -8.70 -12.33
N GLU A 121 25.11 -9.99 -12.23
CA GLU A 121 24.13 -11.07 -12.37
C GLU A 121 23.23 -11.19 -11.12
N VAL A 122 23.77 -10.88 -9.95
CA VAL A 122 22.98 -10.79 -8.71
C VAL A 122 22.09 -9.56 -8.76
N LEU A 123 22.62 -8.39 -9.12
CA LEU A 123 21.90 -7.13 -9.11
C LEU A 123 20.73 -7.10 -10.10
N LYS A 124 20.90 -7.66 -11.28
CA LYS A 124 19.83 -7.77 -12.29
C LYS A 124 18.62 -8.57 -11.79
N LYS A 125 18.83 -9.53 -10.89
CA LYS A 125 17.79 -10.40 -10.34
C LYS A 125 17.07 -9.81 -9.13
N LEU A 126 17.53 -8.68 -8.59
CA LEU A 126 16.91 -8.05 -7.43
C LEU A 126 15.48 -7.58 -7.76
N SER A 127 14.54 -8.03 -6.96
CA SER A 127 13.16 -7.54 -6.99
C SER A 127 13.08 -6.08 -6.52
N ARG A 128 11.99 -5.40 -6.87
CA ARG A 128 11.72 -4.04 -6.34
C ARG A 128 11.73 -4.02 -4.81
N LYS A 129 11.21 -5.05 -4.16
CA LYS A 129 11.17 -5.18 -2.70
C LYS A 129 12.58 -5.25 -2.12
N GLN A 130 13.46 -6.06 -2.72
CA GLN A 130 14.86 -6.14 -2.31
C GLN A 130 15.63 -4.82 -2.50
N ARG A 131 15.40 -4.11 -3.61
CA ARG A 131 15.97 -2.77 -3.82
C ARG A 131 15.49 -1.75 -2.78
N ARG A 132 14.21 -1.82 -2.40
CA ARG A 132 13.67 -0.99 -1.30
C ARG A 132 14.28 -1.35 0.05
N SER A 133 14.52 -2.63 0.35
CA SER A 133 15.15 -3.03 1.60
C SER A 133 16.59 -2.52 1.74
N MET A 134 17.31 -2.33 0.63
CA MET A 134 18.63 -1.67 0.64
C MET A 134 18.52 -0.20 1.09
N ILE A 135 17.48 0.51 0.62
CA ILE A 135 17.24 1.90 1.06
C ILE A 135 16.79 1.93 2.52
N GLN A 136 15.96 0.98 2.96
CA GLN A 136 15.59 0.85 4.37
C GLN A 136 16.82 0.68 5.26
N GLN A 137 17.76 -0.19 4.86
CA GLN A 137 19.02 -0.37 5.59
C GLN A 137 19.84 0.94 5.65
N LEU A 138 19.96 1.65 4.53
CA LEU A 138 20.62 2.96 4.49
C LEU A 138 19.98 3.94 5.50
N LEU A 139 18.64 3.96 5.59
CA LEU A 139 17.93 4.83 6.55
C LEU A 139 18.17 4.40 8.00
N MET A 140 18.19 3.08 8.27
CA MET A 140 18.53 2.56 9.60
C MET A 140 19.94 2.96 10.01
N ASP A 141 20.92 2.83 9.10
CA ASP A 141 22.33 3.09 9.40
C ASP A 141 22.65 4.58 9.54
N ARG A 142 22.09 5.42 8.67
CA ARG A 142 22.49 6.83 8.55
C ARG A 142 21.58 7.79 9.32
N PHE A 143 20.30 7.46 9.47
CA PHE A 143 19.33 8.25 10.23
C PHE A 143 18.95 7.60 11.57
N GLN A 144 19.59 6.47 11.94
CA GLN A 144 19.26 5.68 13.13
C GLN A 144 17.76 5.34 13.20
N LEU A 145 17.16 5.09 12.02
CA LEU A 145 15.73 4.84 11.88
C LEU A 145 15.32 3.56 12.62
N LYS A 146 14.35 3.68 13.51
CA LYS A 146 13.58 2.57 14.07
C LYS A 146 12.13 2.78 13.73
N ALA A 147 11.52 1.84 13.04
CA ALA A 147 10.13 1.92 12.62
C ALA A 147 9.49 0.53 12.60
N HIS A 148 8.18 0.51 12.77
CA HIS A 148 7.38 -0.70 12.67
C HIS A 148 6.09 -0.44 11.89
N THR A 149 5.47 -1.52 11.42
CA THR A 149 4.18 -1.45 10.76
C THR A 149 3.06 -1.71 11.76
N GLU A 150 2.05 -0.85 11.76
CA GLU A 150 0.78 -1.06 12.44
C GLU A 150 -0.35 -1.13 11.43
N THR A 151 -1.27 -2.07 11.61
CA THR A 151 -2.51 -2.10 10.83
C THR A 151 -3.59 -1.29 11.55
N LYS A 152 -4.10 -0.24 10.89
CA LYS A 152 -5.17 0.63 11.41
C LYS A 152 -6.42 0.53 10.55
N VAL A 153 -7.60 0.65 11.16
CA VAL A 153 -8.85 0.75 10.40
C VAL A 153 -9.01 2.20 9.97
N LEU A 154 -8.76 2.47 8.70
CA LEU A 154 -8.79 3.81 8.11
C LEU A 154 -9.85 3.91 7.01
N PRO A 155 -10.30 5.15 6.70
CA PRO A 155 -11.10 5.38 5.51
C PRO A 155 -10.30 5.03 4.24
N LEU A 156 -10.93 4.26 3.35
CA LEU A 156 -10.35 3.87 2.06
C LEU A 156 -11.44 3.88 0.97
N TYR A 157 -11.05 3.64 -0.27
CA TYR A 157 -11.96 3.25 -1.33
C TYR A 157 -11.81 1.76 -1.63
N GLU A 158 -12.92 1.09 -1.87
CA GLU A 158 -12.93 -0.23 -2.50
C GLU A 158 -13.20 -0.06 -3.99
N MET A 159 -12.29 -0.55 -4.82
CA MET A 159 -12.46 -0.61 -6.26
C MET A 159 -13.19 -1.91 -6.61
N VAL A 160 -14.40 -1.78 -7.12
CA VAL A 160 -15.28 -2.89 -7.45
C VAL A 160 -15.74 -2.80 -8.91
N LEU A 161 -16.21 -3.92 -9.47
CA LEU A 161 -16.87 -3.92 -10.78
C LEU A 161 -18.28 -3.35 -10.69
N VAL A 162 -18.72 -2.62 -11.72
CA VAL A 162 -20.12 -2.30 -11.91
C VAL A 162 -20.92 -3.55 -12.34
N LYS A 163 -22.24 -3.50 -12.31
CA LYS A 163 -23.11 -4.64 -12.65
C LYS A 163 -22.88 -5.20 -14.05
N ASP A 164 -22.54 -4.34 -15.00
CA ASP A 164 -22.31 -4.71 -16.40
C ASP A 164 -20.92 -5.29 -16.63
N GLY A 165 -20.11 -5.43 -15.58
CA GLY A 165 -18.76 -5.98 -15.62
C GLY A 165 -17.70 -5.02 -16.14
N PRO A 166 -16.47 -5.53 -16.36
CA PRO A 166 -15.36 -4.73 -16.86
C PRO A 166 -15.58 -4.34 -18.32
N LYS A 167 -15.16 -3.13 -18.68
CA LYS A 167 -15.20 -2.60 -20.05
C LYS A 167 -13.81 -2.51 -20.69
N PHE A 168 -12.86 -3.22 -20.17
CA PHE A 168 -11.49 -3.38 -20.67
C PHE A 168 -11.20 -4.84 -20.97
N LYS A 169 -10.12 -5.09 -21.70
CA LYS A 169 -9.73 -6.45 -22.12
C LYS A 169 -8.49 -6.92 -21.39
N GLU A 170 -8.40 -8.22 -21.20
CA GLU A 170 -7.15 -8.85 -20.80
C GLU A 170 -6.11 -8.65 -21.90
N SER A 171 -4.89 -8.28 -21.50
CA SER A 171 -3.79 -8.07 -22.43
C SER A 171 -3.38 -9.35 -23.10
N ALA A 172 -3.02 -9.25 -24.35
CA ALA A 172 -2.50 -10.38 -25.11
C ALA A 172 -1.23 -10.96 -24.46
N PRO A 173 -0.92 -12.25 -24.70
CA PRO A 173 0.32 -12.86 -24.24
C PRO A 173 1.55 -12.09 -24.75
N GLU A 174 2.58 -12.00 -23.92
CA GLU A 174 3.82 -11.33 -24.27
C GLU A 174 4.45 -11.92 -25.55
N GLY A 175 4.80 -11.02 -26.48
CA GLY A 175 5.41 -11.40 -27.75
C GLY A 175 4.44 -11.96 -28.80
N SER A 176 3.13 -11.98 -28.54
CA SER A 176 2.13 -12.33 -29.56
C SER A 176 1.93 -11.16 -30.54
N PRO A 177 1.44 -11.40 -31.78
CA PRO A 177 1.14 -10.34 -32.76
C PRO A 177 0.10 -9.33 -32.25
N GLU A 178 -0.73 -9.71 -31.30
CA GLU A 178 -1.76 -8.91 -30.68
C GLU A 178 -1.25 -8.12 -29.48
N ASP A 179 -0.03 -8.40 -29.00
CA ASP A 179 0.63 -7.69 -27.90
C ASP A 179 1.10 -6.31 -28.35
N LYS A 180 0.14 -5.42 -28.54
CA LYS A 180 0.38 -4.05 -29.00
C LYS A 180 0.30 -3.09 -27.84
N SER A 181 1.38 -2.35 -27.65
CA SER A 181 1.45 -1.29 -26.64
C SER A 181 0.42 -0.19 -26.93
N PRO A 182 -0.53 0.07 -26.03
CA PRO A 182 -1.38 1.27 -26.14
C PRO A 182 -0.53 2.52 -26.00
N ASN A 183 -0.63 3.45 -26.93
CA ASN A 183 0.08 4.75 -26.92
C ASN A 183 1.59 4.66 -26.61
N GLY A 184 2.26 3.56 -27.00
CA GLY A 184 3.70 3.35 -26.76
C GLY A 184 4.09 3.04 -25.32
N VAL A 185 3.14 2.74 -24.44
CA VAL A 185 3.41 2.40 -23.04
C VAL A 185 3.97 0.97 -22.95
N GLY A 186 5.17 0.83 -22.40
CA GLY A 186 5.81 -0.49 -22.22
C GLY A 186 4.97 -1.43 -21.35
N ARG A 187 5.15 -2.73 -21.56
CA ARG A 187 4.43 -3.79 -20.82
C ARG A 187 4.67 -3.68 -19.31
N GLY A 188 3.60 -3.75 -18.51
CA GLY A 188 3.62 -3.50 -17.07
C GLY A 188 3.70 -2.02 -16.70
N GLY A 189 3.70 -1.14 -17.70
CA GLY A 189 3.77 0.32 -17.50
C GLY A 189 2.42 0.99 -17.45
N VAL A 190 2.40 2.14 -16.80
CA VAL A 190 1.27 3.07 -16.77
C VAL A 190 1.80 4.46 -17.01
N THR A 191 1.10 5.22 -17.82
CA THR A 191 1.38 6.63 -18.08
C THR A 191 0.13 7.43 -17.77
N VAL A 192 0.30 8.51 -17.05
CA VAL A 192 -0.74 9.53 -16.88
C VAL A 192 -0.22 10.83 -17.46
N TYR A 193 -0.92 11.35 -18.45
CA TYR A 193 -0.60 12.62 -19.07
C TYR A 193 -1.86 13.49 -19.10
N ASN A 194 -1.80 14.65 -18.45
CA ASN A 194 -2.96 15.52 -18.26
C ASN A 194 -4.16 14.75 -17.64
N THR A 195 -5.18 14.52 -18.43
CA THR A 195 -6.44 13.85 -18.06
C THR A 195 -6.62 12.51 -18.77
N GLU A 196 -5.53 11.89 -19.20
CA GLU A 196 -5.51 10.57 -19.83
C GLU A 196 -4.63 9.62 -19.03
N LEU A 197 -5.13 8.42 -18.76
CA LEU A 197 -4.38 7.29 -18.21
C LEU A 197 -4.33 6.20 -19.28
N THR A 198 -3.14 5.76 -19.62
CA THR A 198 -2.89 4.59 -20.47
C THR A 198 -2.07 3.58 -19.72
N ALA A 199 -2.51 2.32 -19.72
CA ALA A 199 -1.80 1.22 -19.09
C ALA A 199 -1.74 0.01 -20.03
N HIS A 200 -0.59 -0.68 -20.02
CA HIS A 200 -0.36 -1.88 -20.84
C HIS A 200 0.06 -3.06 -19.97
N ALA A 201 -0.72 -4.14 -20.02
CA ALA A 201 -0.50 -5.39 -19.30
C ALA A 201 -0.28 -5.22 -17.79
N VAL A 202 -1.13 -4.42 -17.13
CA VAL A 202 -1.06 -4.15 -15.70
C VAL A 202 -2.10 -4.94 -14.91
N SER A 203 -1.79 -5.28 -13.67
CA SER A 203 -2.79 -5.80 -12.73
C SER A 203 -3.66 -4.66 -12.18
N LEU A 204 -4.89 -4.98 -11.78
CA LEU A 204 -5.76 -3.98 -11.15
C LEU A 204 -5.24 -3.49 -9.80
N ALA A 205 -4.38 -4.26 -9.13
CA ALA A 205 -3.67 -3.78 -7.94
C ALA A 205 -2.73 -2.60 -8.24
N ILE A 206 -2.06 -2.59 -9.40
CA ILE A 206 -1.24 -1.45 -9.84
C ILE A 206 -2.14 -0.23 -10.12
N LEU A 207 -3.27 -0.43 -10.81
CA LEU A 207 -4.25 0.63 -11.02
C LEU A 207 -4.77 1.18 -9.69
N ALA A 208 -5.15 0.31 -8.73
CA ALA A 208 -5.63 0.72 -7.42
C ALA A 208 -4.60 1.59 -6.67
N ASN A 209 -3.32 1.22 -6.70
CA ASN A 209 -2.26 2.01 -6.10
C ASN A 209 -2.16 3.41 -6.73
N MET A 210 -2.18 3.49 -8.05
CA MET A 210 -2.14 4.77 -8.77
C MET A 210 -3.36 5.65 -8.47
N LEU A 211 -4.55 5.06 -8.50
CA LEU A 211 -5.77 5.77 -8.12
C LEU A 211 -5.68 6.29 -6.69
N GLY A 212 -5.09 5.48 -5.81
CA GLY A 212 -4.83 5.87 -4.43
C GLY A 212 -3.87 7.05 -4.31
N ASP A 213 -2.81 7.13 -5.14
CA ASP A 213 -1.87 8.26 -5.16
C ASP A 213 -2.57 9.53 -5.61
N ARG A 214 -3.36 9.44 -6.69
CA ARG A 214 -4.15 10.58 -7.19
C ARG A 214 -5.18 11.10 -6.18
N LEU A 215 -5.86 10.19 -5.48
CA LEU A 215 -6.95 10.52 -4.55
C LEU A 215 -6.47 10.78 -3.13
N HIS A 216 -5.15 10.71 -2.86
CA HIS A 216 -4.56 10.80 -1.52
C HIS A 216 -5.28 9.92 -0.50
N ARG A 217 -5.70 8.71 -0.93
CA ARG A 217 -6.42 7.75 -0.11
C ARG A 217 -6.18 6.33 -0.60
N THR A 218 -6.00 5.39 0.32
CA THR A 218 -5.86 3.98 -0.05
C THR A 218 -7.04 3.50 -0.88
N VAL A 219 -6.73 2.79 -1.98
CA VAL A 219 -7.71 2.09 -2.81
C VAL A 219 -7.42 0.60 -2.73
N ALA A 220 -8.36 -0.17 -2.21
CA ALA A 220 -8.28 -1.62 -2.14
C ALA A 220 -8.92 -2.24 -3.39
N ASP A 221 -8.19 -3.08 -4.10
CA ASP A 221 -8.75 -3.86 -5.21
C ASP A 221 -9.68 -4.96 -4.67
N LYS A 222 -10.96 -4.84 -4.97
CA LYS A 222 -12.04 -5.79 -4.64
C LYS A 222 -12.76 -6.29 -5.90
N THR A 223 -12.12 -6.18 -7.06
CA THR A 223 -12.71 -6.62 -8.34
C THR A 223 -12.72 -8.13 -8.48
N GLY A 224 -11.82 -8.84 -7.80
CA GLY A 224 -11.62 -10.28 -7.94
C GLY A 224 -10.91 -10.69 -9.23
N LEU A 225 -10.46 -9.73 -10.04
CA LEU A 225 -9.76 -9.99 -11.29
C LEU A 225 -8.26 -10.11 -11.06
N THR A 226 -7.65 -11.20 -11.52
CA THR A 226 -6.22 -11.51 -11.30
C THR A 226 -5.36 -11.40 -12.56
N GLY A 227 -5.97 -11.09 -13.70
CA GLY A 227 -5.30 -10.95 -14.99
C GLY A 227 -4.44 -9.69 -15.11
N LYS A 228 -3.92 -9.52 -16.32
CA LYS A 228 -3.24 -8.28 -16.75
C LYS A 228 -4.06 -7.64 -17.86
N TYR A 229 -4.21 -6.33 -17.79
CA TYR A 229 -5.19 -5.59 -18.59
C TYR A 229 -4.57 -4.40 -19.28
N ASP A 230 -5.11 -4.09 -20.45
CA ASP A 230 -4.85 -2.85 -21.15
C ASP A 230 -5.98 -1.87 -20.84
N LEU A 231 -5.60 -0.70 -20.33
CA LEU A 231 -6.55 0.29 -19.85
C LEU A 231 -6.31 1.62 -20.54
N LEU A 232 -7.39 2.28 -20.92
CA LEU A 232 -7.44 3.66 -21.38
C LEU A 232 -8.56 4.36 -20.61
N LEU A 233 -8.24 5.49 -20.00
CA LEU A 233 -9.19 6.28 -19.24
C LEU A 233 -8.95 7.77 -19.52
N GLU A 234 -9.98 8.47 -19.93
CA GLU A 234 -9.97 9.91 -20.16
C GLU A 234 -11.02 10.58 -19.27
N TRP A 235 -10.66 11.71 -18.64
CA TRP A 235 -11.58 12.45 -17.77
C TRP A 235 -11.46 13.95 -17.97
N ALA A 236 -12.48 14.71 -17.51
CA ALA A 236 -12.45 16.16 -17.51
C ALA A 236 -11.45 16.72 -16.48
N PRO A 237 -10.75 17.83 -16.75
CA PRO A 237 -9.97 18.55 -15.75
C PRO A 237 -10.82 18.95 -14.54
N GLU A 238 -10.21 18.96 -13.34
CA GLU A 238 -10.93 19.30 -12.09
C GLU A 238 -11.22 20.82 -11.99
N ASP A 239 -10.46 21.66 -12.68
CA ASP A 239 -10.56 23.14 -12.63
C ASP A 239 -11.59 23.74 -13.59
N ASP A 240 -12.21 22.93 -14.46
CA ASP A 240 -13.24 23.41 -15.37
C ASP A 240 -14.59 23.61 -14.64
N GLN A 241 -14.62 24.57 -13.70
CA GLN A 241 -15.89 25.08 -13.11
C GLN A 241 -16.65 26.02 -14.08
N ASP A 242 -16.01 26.41 -15.17
CA ASP A 242 -16.68 27.15 -16.25
C ASP A 242 -17.34 26.16 -17.22
N ALA A 243 -18.65 26.05 -17.12
CA ALA A 243 -19.51 25.25 -18.01
C ALA A 243 -19.46 25.66 -19.51
N SER A 244 -18.41 26.38 -19.89
CA SER A 244 -18.16 26.88 -21.28
C SER A 244 -17.03 26.14 -21.98
N SER A 245 -16.29 25.23 -21.34
CA SER A 245 -15.31 24.43 -22.06
C SER A 245 -16.00 23.27 -22.78
N GLU A 246 -15.74 23.15 -24.08
CA GLU A 246 -16.26 22.09 -24.97
C GLU A 246 -15.69 20.70 -24.64
N SER A 247 -15.23 20.47 -23.41
CA SER A 247 -14.77 19.16 -22.96
C SER A 247 -15.95 18.21 -22.80
N SER A 248 -16.13 17.30 -23.74
CA SER A 248 -17.14 16.23 -23.68
C SER A 248 -16.77 15.12 -22.68
N ALA A 249 -15.64 15.24 -21.97
CA ALA A 249 -15.14 14.23 -21.06
C ALA A 249 -15.92 14.26 -19.72
N ALA A 250 -16.20 13.08 -19.18
CA ALA A 250 -16.90 12.92 -17.91
C ALA A 250 -15.97 13.20 -16.71
N PRO A 251 -16.50 13.61 -15.55
CA PRO A 251 -15.74 13.71 -14.32
C PRO A 251 -15.06 12.37 -13.98
N PHE A 252 -13.92 12.42 -13.30
CA PHE A 252 -13.05 11.27 -13.06
C PHE A 252 -13.77 10.00 -12.55
N PHE A 253 -14.61 10.11 -11.52
CA PHE A 253 -15.34 8.95 -10.97
C PHE A 253 -16.39 8.40 -11.97
N THR A 254 -17.01 9.27 -12.75
CA THR A 254 -17.95 8.88 -13.80
C THR A 254 -17.22 8.18 -14.93
N ALA A 255 -16.08 8.74 -15.37
CA ALA A 255 -15.23 8.16 -16.40
C ALA A 255 -14.77 6.73 -16.04
N LEU A 256 -14.34 6.50 -14.79
CA LEU A 256 -14.00 5.16 -14.30
C LEU A 256 -15.16 4.15 -14.49
N GLN A 257 -16.39 4.56 -14.20
CA GLN A 257 -17.56 3.69 -14.34
C GLN A 257 -17.98 3.49 -15.79
N GLU A 258 -17.96 4.55 -16.57
CA GLU A 258 -18.45 4.52 -17.96
C GLU A 258 -17.47 3.85 -18.90
N GLN A 259 -16.16 4.13 -18.75
CA GLN A 259 -15.13 3.65 -19.67
C GLN A 259 -14.51 2.34 -19.23
N LEU A 260 -14.30 2.14 -17.91
CA LEU A 260 -13.66 0.92 -17.40
C LEU A 260 -14.62 -0.03 -16.70
N GLY A 261 -15.84 0.37 -16.40
CA GLY A 261 -16.75 -0.46 -15.60
C GLY A 261 -16.27 -0.67 -14.16
N LEU A 262 -15.46 0.27 -13.64
CA LEU A 262 -14.91 0.25 -12.29
C LEU A 262 -15.57 1.33 -11.44
N LYS A 263 -15.88 1.01 -10.19
CA LYS A 263 -16.46 1.95 -9.23
C LYS A 263 -15.62 1.99 -7.97
N LEU A 264 -15.36 3.20 -7.47
CA LEU A 264 -14.74 3.43 -6.17
C LEU A 264 -15.85 3.68 -5.13
N GLN A 265 -15.94 2.80 -4.15
CA GLN A 265 -16.92 2.90 -3.06
C GLN A 265 -16.20 3.34 -1.79
N PRO A 266 -16.65 4.41 -1.09
CA PRO A 266 -16.13 4.76 0.21
C PRO A 266 -16.34 3.62 1.20
N SER A 267 -15.28 3.24 1.91
CA SER A 267 -15.28 2.15 2.88
C SER A 267 -14.35 2.47 4.04
N LYS A 268 -14.28 1.57 5.01
CA LYS A 268 -13.25 1.54 6.06
C LYS A 268 -12.69 0.13 6.13
N GLY A 269 -11.38 0.03 6.28
CA GLY A 269 -10.74 -1.27 6.34
C GLY A 269 -9.34 -1.21 6.91
N PRO A 270 -8.71 -2.37 7.07
CA PRO A 270 -7.34 -2.46 7.55
C PRO A 270 -6.40 -1.85 6.51
N VAL A 271 -5.57 -0.92 6.97
CA VAL A 271 -4.52 -0.26 6.19
C VAL A 271 -3.24 -0.31 7.00
N ASP A 272 -2.17 -0.79 6.41
CA ASP A 272 -0.86 -0.78 7.04
C ASP A 272 -0.31 0.63 7.05
N THR A 273 0.15 1.07 8.23
CA THR A 273 0.77 2.37 8.47
C THR A 273 2.19 2.15 8.98
N LEU A 274 3.08 3.08 8.69
CA LEU A 274 4.44 3.10 9.22
C LEU A 274 4.50 4.03 10.44
N VAL A 275 4.93 3.47 11.56
CA VAL A 275 5.17 4.24 12.79
C VAL A 275 6.67 4.35 12.98
N VAL A 276 7.17 5.59 13.03
CA VAL A 276 8.57 5.88 13.32
C VAL A 276 8.72 6.03 14.84
N ASP A 277 9.44 5.08 15.44
CA ASP A 277 9.71 5.06 16.87
C ASP A 277 10.89 5.96 17.24
N HIS A 278 11.88 6.03 16.34
CA HIS A 278 13.07 6.84 16.51
C HIS A 278 13.70 7.19 15.18
N VAL A 279 14.20 8.41 15.06
CA VAL A 279 14.99 8.86 13.91
C VAL A 279 15.83 10.08 14.29
N GLU A 280 17.07 10.13 13.79
CA GLU A 280 18.01 11.24 14.02
C GLU A 280 18.40 11.90 12.70
N MET A 281 18.80 13.18 12.78
CA MET A 281 19.45 13.82 11.63
C MET A 281 20.77 13.11 11.30
N PRO A 282 21.05 12.85 10.02
CA PRO A 282 22.31 12.22 9.65
C PRO A 282 23.47 13.15 10.03
N SER A 283 24.58 12.56 10.51
CA SER A 283 25.84 13.29 10.60
C SER A 283 26.27 13.70 9.18
N ALA A 284 26.72 14.95 9.03
CA ALA A 284 27.29 15.38 7.75
C ALA A 284 28.56 14.59 7.45
N ASP A 285 28.64 14.04 6.21
CA ASP A 285 29.85 13.40 5.68
C ASP A 285 30.86 14.44 5.23
#